data_3d18327368d981ff860383add795a62d
#
_entry.id   3d18327368d981ff860383add795a62d
#
_cell.length_a   1.000
_cell.length_b   1.000
_cell.length_c   1.000
_cell.angle_alpha   90.00
_cell.angle_beta   90.00
_cell.angle_gamma   90.00
#
_symmetry.space_group_name_H-M   'P 1'
#
loop_
_entity.id
_entity.type
_entity.pdbx_description
1 polymer ?
#
loop_
_entity_poly.entity_id
_entity_poly.type
_entity_poly.pdbx_seq_one_letter_code
_entity_poly.pdbx_strand_id
1 'polypeptide(L)'
;MTRQQEARDEQADREPADRGQPGREQADREQADRDQADREQADRDQAGRIWAAMRDLTDSYPSKDVLREALNLGRGSGRVKALLWLAEGPLSLSELAAAVSVDAPYATLIVDNLEERGLVERRPDAADRRRKLVALTPEGKEAAQRALRIKREPPPGFACLSGAELDTLEELMRRIAGSRADPAIAE
;
A
#
# COMPACT_ATOMS: atom_id res chain seq x y z
N MET A 1 -26.53 -66.55 57.62
CA MET A 1 -26.88 -65.97 56.28
C MET A 1 -27.07 -64.48 56.44
N THR A 2 -26.08 -63.64 56.22
CA THR A 2 -26.36 -62.17 56.06
C THR A 2 -25.09 -61.29 55.99
N ARG A 3 -23.93 -61.81 55.67
CA ARG A 3 -22.74 -60.91 55.50
C ARG A 3 -21.99 -61.07 54.15
N GLN A 4 -22.46 -61.98 53.29
CA GLN A 4 -21.85 -62.18 51.96
C GLN A 4 -22.68 -61.66 50.81
N GLN A 5 -23.88 -61.11 51.08
CA GLN A 5 -24.77 -60.55 50.06
C GLN A 5 -24.56 -59.05 49.88
N GLU A 6 -24.16 -58.36 50.97
CA GLU A 6 -23.93 -56.86 50.87
C GLU A 6 -22.63 -56.45 50.18
N ALA A 7 -21.67 -57.36 50.05
CA ALA A 7 -20.41 -57.10 49.37
C ALA A 7 -20.45 -57.29 47.85
N ARG A 8 -21.59 -57.73 47.29
CA ARG A 8 -21.77 -57.91 45.86
C ARG A 8 -22.51 -56.75 45.14
N ASP A 9 -23.29 -55.97 45.88
CA ASP A 9 -24.03 -54.85 45.31
C ASP A 9 -23.25 -53.53 45.24
N GLU A 10 -22.10 -53.40 45.91
CA GLU A 10 -21.28 -52.18 45.92
C GLU A 10 -20.24 -52.15 44.79
N GLN A 11 -20.26 -53.14 43.87
CA GLN A 11 -19.27 -53.24 42.77
C GLN A 11 -19.87 -53.03 41.38
N ALA A 12 -21.16 -52.69 41.31
CA ALA A 12 -21.89 -52.55 40.01
C ALA A 12 -22.10 -51.16 39.49
N ASP A 13 -21.60 -50.10 40.20
CA ASP A 13 -21.83 -48.70 39.74
C ASP A 13 -20.51 -47.95 39.57
N ARG A 14 -19.55 -48.58 38.87
CA ARG A 14 -18.45 -47.84 38.25
C ARG A 14 -18.77 -47.71 36.77
N GLU A 15 -19.35 -46.56 36.39
CA GLU A 15 -19.36 -46.11 35.02
C GLU A 15 -17.97 -46.31 34.40
N PRO A 16 -17.86 -46.94 33.23
CA PRO A 16 -16.58 -46.98 32.54
C PRO A 16 -16.20 -45.55 32.20
N ALA A 17 -15.17 -45.02 32.90
CA ALA A 17 -14.54 -43.78 32.49
C ALA A 17 -14.31 -43.87 30.99
N ASP A 18 -14.96 -42.96 30.27
CA ASP A 18 -14.79 -42.76 28.82
C ASP A 18 -13.29 -42.49 28.59
N ARG A 19 -12.53 -43.55 28.34
CA ARG A 19 -11.16 -43.43 27.84
C ARG A 19 -11.29 -43.00 26.39
N GLY A 20 -11.42 -41.67 26.18
CA GLY A 20 -11.36 -41.06 24.89
C GLY A 20 -10.26 -41.73 24.06
N GLN A 21 -10.67 -42.37 22.99
CA GLN A 21 -9.76 -43.18 22.18
C GLN A 21 -8.67 -42.24 21.64
N PRO A 22 -7.37 -42.42 21.98
CA PRO A 22 -6.28 -41.50 21.62
C PRO A 22 -6.18 -41.27 20.09
N GLY A 23 -6.70 -42.20 19.30
CA GLY A 23 -6.78 -42.04 17.84
C GLY A 23 -7.84 -41.05 17.32
N ARG A 24 -8.93 -40.81 18.11
CA ARG A 24 -9.94 -39.81 17.72
C ARG A 24 -9.44 -38.38 17.98
N GLU A 25 -8.83 -38.14 19.14
CA GLU A 25 -8.26 -36.83 19.46
C GLU A 25 -7.14 -36.42 18.48
N GLN A 26 -6.36 -37.40 18.03
CA GLN A 26 -5.31 -37.16 17.04
C GLN A 26 -5.88 -36.86 15.65
N ALA A 27 -6.90 -37.58 15.21
CA ALA A 27 -7.61 -37.33 13.95
C ALA A 27 -8.31 -35.99 13.96
N ASP A 28 -8.93 -35.59 15.08
CA ASP A 28 -9.60 -34.31 15.22
C ASP A 28 -8.59 -33.12 15.15
N ARG A 29 -7.39 -33.29 15.73
CA ARG A 29 -6.30 -32.29 15.64
C ARG A 29 -5.77 -32.16 14.21
N GLU A 30 -5.48 -33.30 13.56
CA GLU A 30 -5.03 -33.30 12.17
C GLU A 30 -6.06 -32.66 11.21
N GLN A 31 -7.36 -32.87 11.49
CA GLN A 31 -8.42 -32.24 10.72
C GLN A 31 -8.47 -30.72 10.99
N ALA A 32 -8.37 -30.29 12.25
CA ALA A 32 -8.34 -28.88 12.62
C ALA A 32 -7.14 -28.15 11.99
N ASP A 33 -5.95 -28.79 11.97
CA ASP A 33 -4.75 -28.23 11.35
C ASP A 33 -4.90 -28.07 9.82
N ARG A 34 -5.53 -29.05 9.17
CA ARG A 34 -5.86 -28.97 7.73
C ARG A 34 -6.85 -27.84 7.45
N ASP A 35 -7.95 -27.79 8.20
CA ASP A 35 -8.96 -26.74 8.04
C ASP A 35 -8.38 -25.34 8.29
N GLN A 36 -7.42 -25.22 9.21
CA GLN A 36 -6.71 -23.96 9.44
C GLN A 36 -5.79 -23.60 8.26
N ALA A 37 -5.01 -24.57 7.76
CA ALA A 37 -4.14 -24.36 6.60
C ALA A 37 -4.93 -23.96 5.35
N ASP A 38 -6.08 -24.59 5.12
CA ASP A 38 -6.96 -24.27 3.99
C ASP A 38 -7.54 -22.84 4.11
N ARG A 39 -7.92 -22.40 5.33
CA ARG A 39 -8.37 -21.03 5.59
C ARG A 39 -7.25 -20.03 5.34
N GLU A 40 -6.07 -20.27 5.88
CA GLU A 40 -4.91 -19.38 5.67
C GLU A 40 -4.52 -19.27 4.18
N GLN A 41 -4.67 -20.37 3.42
CA GLN A 41 -4.46 -20.35 1.98
C GLN A 41 -5.54 -19.53 1.26
N ALA A 42 -6.81 -19.71 1.63
CA ALA A 42 -7.92 -18.95 1.07
C ALA A 42 -7.79 -17.44 1.34
N ASP A 43 -7.35 -17.06 2.54
CA ASP A 43 -7.11 -15.67 2.93
C ASP A 43 -5.95 -15.06 2.12
N ARG A 44 -4.85 -15.81 1.91
CA ARG A 44 -3.73 -15.39 1.05
C ARG A 44 -4.16 -15.17 -0.39
N ASP A 45 -4.95 -16.10 -0.94
CA ASP A 45 -5.47 -15.99 -2.30
C ASP A 45 -6.41 -14.80 -2.45
N GLN A 46 -7.25 -14.52 -1.44
CA GLN A 46 -8.12 -13.35 -1.40
C GLN A 46 -7.30 -12.05 -1.36
N ALA A 47 -6.30 -11.97 -0.49
CA ALA A 47 -5.40 -10.82 -0.42
C ALA A 47 -4.69 -10.58 -1.75
N GLY A 48 -4.25 -11.64 -2.43
CA GLY A 48 -3.65 -11.57 -3.76
C GLY A 48 -4.59 -10.98 -4.82
N ARG A 49 -5.87 -11.39 -4.81
CA ARG A 49 -6.89 -10.83 -5.73
C ARG A 49 -7.16 -9.36 -5.44
N ILE A 50 -7.28 -8.98 -4.17
CA ILE A 50 -7.48 -7.58 -3.77
C ILE A 50 -6.28 -6.74 -4.24
N TRP A 51 -5.05 -7.21 -3.98
CA TRP A 51 -3.84 -6.51 -4.41
C TRP A 51 -3.77 -6.33 -5.93
N ALA A 52 -4.12 -7.36 -6.70
CA ALA A 52 -4.18 -7.26 -8.16
C ALA A 52 -5.20 -6.20 -8.61
N ALA A 53 -6.42 -6.22 -8.06
CA ALA A 53 -7.47 -5.25 -8.37
C ALA A 53 -7.05 -3.81 -8.01
N MET A 54 -6.37 -3.60 -6.88
CA MET A 54 -5.84 -2.29 -6.49
C MET A 54 -4.79 -1.79 -7.49
N ARG A 55 -3.90 -2.67 -7.95
CA ARG A 55 -2.90 -2.34 -8.97
C ARG A 55 -3.56 -1.94 -10.30
N ASP A 56 -4.50 -2.75 -10.77
CA ASP A 56 -5.21 -2.50 -12.02
C ASP A 56 -5.96 -1.17 -11.96
N LEU A 57 -6.59 -0.86 -10.82
CA LEU A 57 -7.24 0.43 -10.59
C LEU A 57 -6.24 1.58 -10.65
N THR A 58 -5.09 1.47 -9.96
CA THR A 58 -4.07 2.54 -9.94
C THR A 58 -3.33 2.71 -11.26
N ASP A 59 -3.17 1.64 -12.02
CA ASP A 59 -2.53 1.70 -13.35
C ASP A 59 -3.47 2.28 -14.42
N SER A 60 -4.77 2.10 -14.24
CA SER A 60 -5.81 2.57 -15.17
C SER A 60 -6.20 4.03 -14.93
N TYR A 61 -5.90 4.62 -13.75
CA TYR A 61 -6.43 5.93 -13.38
C TYR A 61 -5.47 6.77 -12.51
N PRO A 62 -5.45 8.09 -12.63
CA PRO A 62 -5.63 8.80 -13.89
C PRO A 62 -4.47 8.49 -14.81
N SER A 63 -4.74 8.31 -16.07
CA SER A 63 -3.65 8.01 -16.98
C SER A 63 -2.61 9.14 -16.90
N LYS A 64 -1.33 8.78 -16.97
CA LYS A 64 -0.21 9.74 -17.10
C LYS A 64 -0.44 10.70 -18.26
N ASP A 65 -1.31 10.34 -19.19
CA ASP A 65 -1.71 11.13 -20.35
C ASP A 65 -2.60 12.30 -19.99
N VAL A 66 -3.58 12.12 -19.09
CA VAL A 66 -4.43 13.22 -18.59
C VAL A 66 -3.59 14.30 -17.93
N LEU A 67 -2.63 13.90 -17.08
CA LEU A 67 -1.73 14.86 -16.43
C LEU A 67 -0.83 15.57 -17.44
N ARG A 68 -0.30 14.85 -18.43
CA ARG A 68 0.57 15.44 -19.46
C ARG A 68 -0.18 16.41 -20.35
N GLU A 69 -1.39 16.06 -20.73
CA GLU A 69 -2.25 16.90 -21.57
C GLU A 69 -2.68 18.15 -20.81
N ALA A 70 -3.20 18.01 -19.59
CA ALA A 70 -3.63 19.11 -18.74
C ALA A 70 -2.50 20.11 -18.40
N LEU A 71 -1.24 19.65 -18.39
CA LEU A 71 -0.05 20.46 -18.12
C LEU A 71 0.73 20.81 -19.40
N ASN A 72 0.29 20.34 -20.55
CA ASN A 72 0.97 20.51 -21.83
C ASN A 72 2.47 20.10 -21.79
N LEU A 73 2.81 19.01 -21.07
CA LEU A 73 4.19 18.60 -20.82
C LEU A 73 4.77 17.63 -21.85
N GLY A 74 4.01 17.24 -22.86
CA GLY A 74 4.44 16.28 -23.87
C GLY A 74 4.70 14.88 -23.28
N ARG A 75 5.28 13.95 -24.08
CA ARG A 75 5.57 12.59 -23.65
C ARG A 75 6.74 12.54 -22.65
N GLY A 76 6.58 11.78 -21.55
CA GLY A 76 7.60 11.55 -20.51
C GLY A 76 7.07 11.77 -19.10
N SER A 77 7.09 10.73 -18.27
CA SER A 77 6.55 10.78 -16.90
C SER A 77 7.43 11.55 -15.91
N GLY A 78 8.70 11.76 -16.23
CA GLY A 78 9.66 12.41 -15.35
C GLY A 78 9.33 13.87 -15.04
N ARG A 79 8.77 14.62 -15.99
CA ARG A 79 8.46 16.06 -15.84
C ARG A 79 7.37 16.31 -14.78
N VAL A 80 6.29 15.52 -14.81
CA VAL A 80 5.23 15.62 -13.79
C VAL A 80 5.77 15.27 -12.41
N LYS A 81 6.58 14.20 -12.31
CA LYS A 81 7.23 13.83 -11.04
C LYS A 81 8.13 14.95 -10.53
N ALA A 82 8.95 15.53 -11.40
CA ALA A 82 9.84 16.64 -11.06
C ALA A 82 9.06 17.85 -10.51
N LEU A 83 7.97 18.28 -11.17
CA LEU A 83 7.12 19.36 -10.69
C LEU A 83 6.52 19.04 -9.30
N LEU A 84 6.08 17.81 -9.07
CA LEU A 84 5.50 17.42 -7.80
C LEU A 84 6.54 17.42 -6.67
N TRP A 85 7.76 16.93 -6.91
CA TRP A 85 8.85 16.97 -5.93
C TRP A 85 9.30 18.42 -5.65
N LEU A 86 9.41 19.26 -6.68
CA LEU A 86 9.75 20.66 -6.51
C LEU A 86 8.65 21.49 -5.83
N ALA A 87 7.43 20.98 -5.73
CA ALA A 87 6.36 21.61 -4.95
C ALA A 87 6.61 21.54 -3.44
N GLU A 88 7.36 20.52 -2.99
CA GLU A 88 7.77 20.37 -1.58
C GLU A 88 8.93 21.31 -1.22
N GLY A 89 9.73 21.74 -2.23
CA GLY A 89 10.84 22.66 -2.05
C GLY A 89 11.85 22.60 -3.19
N PRO A 90 12.78 23.56 -3.24
CA PRO A 90 13.88 23.55 -4.19
C PRO A 90 14.83 22.39 -3.96
N LEU A 91 15.30 21.75 -5.03
CA LEU A 91 16.21 20.62 -5.03
C LEU A 91 17.42 20.89 -5.91
N SER A 92 18.59 20.37 -5.55
CA SER A 92 19.70 20.27 -6.49
C SER A 92 19.37 19.27 -7.61
N LEU A 93 20.10 19.32 -8.71
CA LEU A 93 19.89 18.40 -9.83
C LEU A 93 20.07 16.93 -9.42
N SER A 94 21.04 16.63 -8.55
CA SER A 94 21.26 15.27 -8.05
C SER A 94 20.16 14.78 -7.11
N GLU A 95 19.65 15.64 -6.22
CA GLU A 95 18.50 15.32 -5.37
C GLU A 95 17.24 15.09 -6.21
N LEU A 96 17.02 15.93 -7.24
CA LEU A 96 15.89 15.75 -8.15
C LEU A 96 15.99 14.48 -8.97
N ALA A 97 17.20 14.13 -9.46
CA ALA A 97 17.45 12.88 -10.19
C ALA A 97 17.09 11.65 -9.34
N ALA A 98 17.53 11.64 -8.07
CA ALA A 98 17.22 10.58 -7.11
C ALA A 98 15.71 10.52 -6.83
N ALA A 99 15.05 11.65 -6.57
CA ALA A 99 13.64 11.75 -6.26
C ALA A 99 12.73 11.26 -7.43
N VAL A 100 13.14 11.58 -8.66
CA VAL A 100 12.42 11.12 -9.88
C VAL A 100 12.77 9.69 -10.27
N SER A 101 13.87 9.13 -9.71
CA SER A 101 14.45 7.81 -10.03
C SER A 101 14.96 7.74 -11.46
N VAL A 102 15.81 8.69 -11.84
CA VAL A 102 16.46 8.78 -13.16
C VAL A 102 17.95 9.08 -13.00
N ASP A 103 18.71 8.87 -14.06
CA ASP A 103 20.11 9.28 -14.11
C ASP A 103 20.28 10.82 -14.23
N ALA A 104 21.47 11.32 -13.94
CA ALA A 104 21.77 12.76 -13.98
C ALA A 104 21.61 13.39 -15.37
N PRO A 105 22.05 12.74 -16.47
CA PRO A 105 21.81 13.24 -17.83
C PRO A 105 20.32 13.44 -18.14
N TYR A 106 19.49 12.45 -17.79
CA TYR A 106 18.04 12.54 -18.04
C TYR A 106 17.36 13.56 -17.12
N ALA A 107 17.81 13.70 -15.86
CA ALA A 107 17.34 14.77 -14.98
C ALA A 107 17.65 16.17 -15.57
N THR A 108 18.81 16.34 -16.18
CA THR A 108 19.17 17.58 -16.87
C THR A 108 18.18 17.89 -17.99
N LEU A 109 17.88 16.92 -18.85
CA LEU A 109 16.89 17.07 -19.94
C LEU A 109 15.49 17.41 -19.42
N ILE A 110 15.09 16.82 -18.28
CA ILE A 110 13.81 17.15 -17.63
C ILE A 110 13.81 18.62 -17.20
N VAL A 111 14.86 19.07 -16.52
CA VAL A 111 14.96 20.44 -16.01
C VAL A 111 15.03 21.44 -17.14
N ASP A 112 15.85 21.20 -18.16
CA ASP A 112 15.97 22.07 -19.34
C ASP A 112 14.59 22.27 -20.03
N ASN A 113 13.86 21.17 -20.22
CA ASN A 113 12.52 21.24 -20.81
C ASN A 113 11.51 22.00 -19.95
N LEU A 114 11.58 21.86 -18.61
CA LEU A 114 10.71 22.61 -17.70
C LEU A 114 11.10 24.09 -17.64
N GLU A 115 12.39 24.41 -17.73
CA GLU A 115 12.92 25.77 -17.75
C GLU A 115 12.55 26.50 -19.06
N GLU A 116 12.68 25.85 -20.22
CA GLU A 116 12.20 26.35 -21.51
C GLU A 116 10.71 26.68 -21.51
N ARG A 117 9.92 25.98 -20.68
CA ARG A 117 8.48 26.23 -20.52
C ARG A 117 8.16 27.26 -19.44
N GLY A 118 9.19 27.83 -18.79
CA GLY A 118 9.01 28.79 -17.72
C GLY A 118 8.44 28.21 -16.43
N LEU A 119 8.48 26.87 -16.23
CA LEU A 119 7.90 26.22 -15.04
C LEU A 119 8.91 26.07 -13.89
N VAL A 120 10.20 26.06 -14.20
CA VAL A 120 11.28 26.03 -13.22
C VAL A 120 12.35 27.05 -13.57
N GLU A 121 13.15 27.40 -12.58
CA GLU A 121 14.34 28.22 -12.70
C GLU A 121 15.51 27.61 -11.94
N ARG A 122 16.74 27.83 -12.42
CA ARG A 122 17.95 27.51 -11.69
C ARG A 122 18.42 28.73 -10.93
N ARG A 123 18.55 28.62 -9.61
CA ARG A 123 19.03 29.71 -8.75
C ARG A 123 20.19 29.25 -7.85
N PRO A 124 21.10 30.16 -7.44
CA PRO A 124 22.11 29.84 -6.45
C PRO A 124 21.45 29.39 -5.13
N ASP A 125 22.05 28.41 -4.46
CA ASP A 125 21.67 28.06 -3.09
C ASP A 125 22.08 29.21 -2.14
N ALA A 126 21.18 29.60 -1.24
CA ALA A 126 21.45 30.64 -0.27
C ALA A 126 22.56 30.23 0.75
N ALA A 127 22.68 28.95 1.04
CA ALA A 127 23.67 28.39 1.96
C ALA A 127 25.03 28.16 1.30
N ASP A 128 25.03 27.78 0.01
CA ASP A 128 26.27 27.59 -0.78
C ASP A 128 26.07 28.06 -2.21
N ARG A 129 26.58 29.24 -2.52
CA ARG A 129 26.49 29.87 -3.85
C ARG A 129 27.13 29.06 -4.99
N ARG A 130 27.95 28.03 -4.65
CA ARG A 130 28.52 27.11 -5.66
C ARG A 130 27.52 26.06 -6.09
N ARG A 131 26.48 25.82 -5.29
CA ARG A 131 25.39 24.91 -5.62
C ARG A 131 24.29 25.66 -6.37
N LYS A 132 23.70 25.00 -7.36
CA LYS A 132 22.50 25.48 -8.04
C LYS A 132 21.32 24.60 -7.61
N LEU A 133 20.24 25.24 -7.24
CA LEU A 133 18.96 24.61 -6.95
C LEU A 133 18.00 24.86 -8.11
N VAL A 134 17.18 23.86 -8.40
CA VAL A 134 16.01 23.96 -9.27
C VAL A 134 14.81 24.32 -8.39
N ALA A 135 14.09 25.35 -8.74
CA ALA A 135 12.91 25.81 -8.02
C ALA A 135 11.75 26.05 -8.99
N LEU A 136 10.53 25.95 -8.48
CA LEU A 136 9.35 26.31 -9.26
C LEU A 136 9.23 27.82 -9.40
N THR A 137 8.91 28.27 -10.62
CA THR A 137 8.39 29.61 -10.87
C THR A 137 6.96 29.77 -10.34
N PRO A 138 6.35 30.96 -10.34
CA PRO A 138 4.91 31.11 -10.06
C PRO A 138 4.05 30.21 -10.96
N GLU A 139 4.34 30.17 -12.24
CA GLU A 139 3.65 29.33 -13.23
C GLU A 139 3.86 27.84 -12.94
N GLY A 140 5.08 27.46 -12.53
CA GLY A 140 5.41 26.11 -12.11
C GLY A 140 4.64 25.68 -10.87
N LYS A 141 4.44 26.57 -9.89
CA LYS A 141 3.61 26.29 -8.70
C LYS A 141 2.15 26.05 -9.08
N GLU A 142 1.59 26.85 -9.97
CA GLU A 142 0.24 26.66 -10.48
C GLU A 142 0.10 25.32 -11.23
N ALA A 143 1.08 24.98 -12.06
CA ALA A 143 1.14 23.69 -12.75
C ALA A 143 1.22 22.51 -11.78
N ALA A 144 2.08 22.59 -10.76
CA ALA A 144 2.18 21.59 -9.71
C ALA A 144 0.88 21.43 -8.91
N GLN A 145 0.24 22.52 -8.53
CA GLN A 145 -1.06 22.50 -7.87
C GLN A 145 -2.15 21.88 -8.75
N ARG A 146 -2.16 22.17 -10.05
CA ARG A 146 -3.08 21.55 -11.00
C ARG A 146 -2.84 20.04 -11.09
N ALA A 147 -1.57 19.61 -11.14
CA ALA A 147 -1.21 18.21 -11.14
C ALA A 147 -1.69 17.50 -9.86
N LEU A 148 -1.52 18.13 -8.70
CA LEU A 148 -1.99 17.59 -7.42
C LEU A 148 -3.52 17.47 -7.36
N ARG A 149 -4.26 18.44 -7.88
CA ARG A 149 -5.73 18.35 -7.97
C ARG A 149 -6.16 17.16 -8.81
N ILE A 150 -5.61 17.03 -10.02
CA ILE A 150 -5.92 15.89 -10.91
C ILE A 150 -5.58 14.55 -10.26
N LYS A 151 -4.45 14.46 -9.55
CA LYS A 151 -4.05 13.23 -8.83
C LYS A 151 -4.93 12.89 -7.64
N ARG A 152 -5.58 13.88 -7.04
CA ARG A 152 -6.50 13.69 -5.90
C ARG A 152 -7.93 13.39 -6.33
N GLU A 153 -8.24 13.58 -7.59
CA GLU A 153 -9.55 13.22 -8.12
C GLU A 153 -9.69 11.68 -8.08
N PRO A 154 -10.66 11.15 -7.35
CA PRO A 154 -10.81 9.71 -7.23
C PRO A 154 -11.33 9.10 -8.54
N PRO A 155 -11.00 7.83 -8.82
CA PRO A 155 -11.63 7.10 -9.91
C PRO A 155 -13.16 7.16 -9.83
N PRO A 156 -13.88 7.22 -10.98
CA PRO A 156 -15.35 7.29 -10.99
C PRO A 156 -16.04 6.20 -10.18
N GLY A 157 -15.42 5.03 -10.05
CA GLY A 157 -15.93 3.92 -9.24
C GLY A 157 -16.10 4.26 -7.76
N PHE A 158 -15.40 5.26 -7.22
CA PHE A 158 -15.58 5.68 -5.84
C PHE A 158 -16.95 6.34 -5.60
N ALA A 159 -17.57 6.86 -6.65
CA ALA A 159 -18.90 7.48 -6.54
C ALA A 159 -20.02 6.47 -6.24
N CYS A 160 -19.78 5.17 -6.39
CA CYS A 160 -20.76 4.13 -6.03
C CYS A 160 -20.72 3.75 -4.55
N LEU A 161 -19.71 4.22 -3.80
CA LEU A 161 -19.55 3.93 -2.39
C LEU A 161 -20.33 4.93 -1.53
N SER A 162 -21.03 4.42 -0.52
CA SER A 162 -21.63 5.23 0.54
C SER A 162 -20.53 5.80 1.47
N GLY A 163 -20.88 6.82 2.28
CA GLY A 163 -19.96 7.39 3.26
C GLY A 163 -19.40 6.35 4.23
N ALA A 164 -20.23 5.43 4.73
CA ALA A 164 -19.80 4.37 5.64
C ALA A 164 -18.81 3.37 4.99
N GLU A 165 -18.99 3.09 3.70
CA GLU A 165 -18.06 2.25 2.94
C GLU A 165 -16.73 2.97 2.69
N LEU A 166 -16.76 4.28 2.45
CA LEU A 166 -15.56 5.11 2.33
C LEU A 166 -14.79 5.17 3.64
N ASP A 167 -15.47 5.34 4.78
CA ASP A 167 -14.85 5.33 6.11
C ASP A 167 -14.18 3.97 6.40
N THR A 168 -14.86 2.89 6.04
CA THR A 168 -14.32 1.53 6.19
C THR A 168 -13.08 1.33 5.32
N LEU A 169 -13.15 1.75 4.06
CA LEU A 169 -12.03 1.66 3.13
C LEU A 169 -10.83 2.47 3.61
N GLU A 170 -11.05 3.69 4.10
CA GLU A 170 -9.99 4.54 4.66
C GLU A 170 -9.29 3.88 5.85
N GLU A 171 -10.05 3.29 6.77
CA GLU A 171 -9.48 2.58 7.92
C GLU A 171 -8.65 1.36 7.50
N LEU A 172 -9.16 0.55 6.56
CA LEU A 172 -8.43 -0.61 6.03
C LEU A 172 -7.13 -0.17 5.34
N MET A 173 -7.17 0.88 4.53
CA MET A 173 -5.99 1.43 3.86
C MET A 173 -4.96 1.96 4.86
N ARG A 174 -5.41 2.62 5.94
CA ARG A 174 -4.53 3.10 7.02
C ARG A 174 -3.84 1.94 7.72
N ARG A 175 -4.53 0.85 8.01
CA ARG A 175 -3.96 -0.37 8.62
C ARG A 175 -2.93 -1.02 7.70
N ILE A 176 -3.22 -1.16 6.41
CA ILE A 176 -2.29 -1.72 5.41
C ILE A 176 -1.03 -0.84 5.30
N ALA A 177 -1.18 0.49 5.29
CA ALA A 177 -0.05 1.41 5.22
C ALA A 177 0.78 1.43 6.51
N GLY A 178 0.13 1.32 7.67
CA GLY A 178 0.79 1.30 8.99
C GLY A 178 1.62 0.05 9.23
N SER A 179 1.23 -1.10 8.69
CA SER A 179 2.00 -2.35 8.81
C SER A 179 3.37 -2.32 8.10
N ARG A 180 3.60 -1.35 7.19
CA ARG A 180 4.91 -1.12 6.56
C ARG A 180 5.96 -0.50 7.49
N ALA A 181 5.55 0.05 8.63
CA ALA A 181 6.44 0.68 9.61
C ALA A 181 6.98 -0.28 10.67
N ASP A 182 6.49 -1.54 10.69
CA ASP A 182 6.94 -2.55 11.66
C ASP A 182 7.92 -3.52 10.98
N PRO A 183 9.25 -3.43 11.29
CA PRO A 183 10.26 -4.31 10.72
C PRO A 183 10.15 -5.78 11.17
N ALA A 184 9.22 -6.12 12.07
CA ALA A 184 9.04 -7.46 12.60
C ALA A 184 8.26 -8.43 11.68
N ILE A 185 7.78 -7.98 10.50
CA ILE A 185 7.00 -8.80 9.55
C ILE A 185 7.84 -9.19 8.31
N ALA A 186 9.15 -8.95 8.34
CA ALA A 186 10.06 -9.21 7.21
C ALA A 186 10.97 -10.44 7.44
N GLU A 187 10.51 -11.47 8.19
CA GLU A 187 11.18 -12.78 8.26
C GLU A 187 10.33 -13.89 7.66
#